data_037632221f341a5fc9c14989b9d0eb12
#
_entry.id   037632221f341a5fc9c14989b9d0eb12
#
_cell.length_a   1.000
_cell.length_b   1.000
_cell.length_c   1.000
_cell.angle_alpha   90.00
_cell.angle_beta   90.00
_cell.angle_gamma   90.00
#
_symmetry.space_group_name_H-M   'P 1'
#
loop_
_entity.id
_entity.type
_entity.pdbx_description
1 polymer ?
#
loop_
_entity_poly.entity_id
_entity_poly.type
_entity_poly.pdbx_seq_one_letter_code
_entity_poly.pdbx_strand_id
1 'polypeptide(L)'
;MCPANTSLSVLVGAKSVLPCPPVLRTNVLVATWEIVLRDKPPCFRAFRRDTNQTTAENCTDERIIWASRPDENLALLIYPVAITHDGNYTCHIVTLDGNFQHGYHLQVLGKEHHMLQCFR
;
A
#
# COMPACT_ATOMS: atom_id res chain seq x y z
N MET A 1 -6.86 -20.87 4.38
CA MET A 1 -7.55 -19.78 5.08
C MET A 1 -7.00 -18.44 4.62
N CYS A 2 -7.86 -17.50 4.40
CA CYS A 2 -7.45 -16.18 3.97
C CYS A 2 -6.90 -15.36 5.12
N PRO A 3 -5.93 -14.50 4.89
CA PRO A 3 -5.47 -13.60 5.93
C PRO A 3 -6.57 -12.65 6.38
N ALA A 4 -6.41 -12.08 7.55
CA ALA A 4 -7.39 -11.14 8.10
C ALA A 4 -7.50 -9.88 7.27
N ASN A 5 -6.42 -9.49 6.60
CA ASN A 5 -6.41 -8.31 5.76
C ASN A 5 -6.97 -8.60 4.38
N THR A 6 -7.10 -7.58 3.57
CA THR A 6 -7.69 -7.70 2.25
C THR A 6 -6.72 -8.37 1.27
N SER A 7 -7.22 -9.36 0.53
CA SER A 7 -6.47 -10.00 -0.54
C SER A 7 -6.99 -9.51 -1.88
N LEU A 8 -6.07 -9.10 -2.75
CA LEU A 8 -6.40 -8.56 -4.06
C LEU A 8 -5.65 -9.32 -5.14
N SER A 9 -6.29 -9.55 -6.26
CA SER A 9 -5.66 -10.13 -7.45
C SER A 9 -5.72 -9.09 -8.55
N VAL A 10 -4.57 -8.79 -9.15
CA VAL A 10 -4.46 -7.73 -10.15
C VAL A 10 -3.68 -8.26 -11.34
N LEU A 11 -4.09 -7.86 -12.53
CA LEU A 11 -3.39 -8.26 -13.75
C LEU A 11 -2.17 -7.38 -14.00
N VAL A 12 -1.15 -7.98 -14.59
CA VAL A 12 0.02 -7.24 -15.05
C VAL A 12 -0.43 -6.12 -15.97
N GLY A 13 0.13 -4.93 -15.78
CA GLY A 13 -0.18 -3.77 -16.60
C GLY A 13 -1.32 -2.94 -16.08
N ALA A 14 -2.09 -3.45 -15.12
CA ALA A 14 -3.23 -2.72 -14.59
C ALA A 14 -2.77 -1.61 -13.63
N LYS A 15 -3.74 -0.80 -13.22
CA LYS A 15 -3.55 0.23 -12.20
C LYS A 15 -4.22 -0.27 -10.93
N SER A 16 -3.51 -0.19 -9.83
CA SER A 16 -4.05 -0.59 -8.53
C SER A 16 -3.93 0.58 -7.56
N VAL A 17 -5.04 0.90 -6.89
CA VAL A 17 -5.06 1.93 -5.86
C VAL A 17 -5.45 1.27 -4.55
N LEU A 18 -4.60 1.39 -3.55
CA LEU A 18 -4.82 0.79 -2.24
C LEU A 18 -5.17 1.89 -1.25
N PRO A 19 -6.42 1.94 -0.78
CA PRO A 19 -6.79 3.00 0.17
C PRO A 19 -6.30 2.69 1.57
N CYS A 20 -6.07 3.75 2.35
CA CYS A 20 -5.83 3.64 3.77
C CYS A 20 -7.17 3.60 4.51
N PRO A 21 -7.18 3.16 5.78
CA PRO A 21 -8.40 3.23 6.58
C PRO A 21 -8.92 4.66 6.67
N PRO A 22 -10.24 4.84 6.65
CA PRO A 22 -10.81 6.18 6.75
C PRO A 22 -10.64 6.73 8.17
N VAL A 23 -10.03 7.91 8.25
CA VAL A 23 -9.87 8.65 9.49
C VAL A 23 -10.05 10.13 9.17
N LEU A 24 -10.31 10.94 10.21
CA LEU A 24 -10.35 12.39 10.02
C LEU A 24 -8.96 12.87 9.69
N ARG A 25 -8.80 13.49 8.53
CA ARG A 25 -7.48 13.90 8.07
C ARG A 25 -6.82 14.92 9.00
N THR A 26 -7.63 15.73 9.68
CA THR A 26 -7.09 16.71 10.61
C THR A 26 -6.47 16.07 11.83
N ASN A 27 -6.79 14.80 12.12
CA ASN A 27 -6.24 14.10 13.27
C ASN A 27 -5.03 13.25 12.93
N VAL A 28 -4.68 13.12 11.66
CA VAL A 28 -3.54 12.29 11.25
C VAL A 28 -2.25 13.00 11.63
N LEU A 29 -1.38 12.31 12.35
CA LEU A 29 -0.05 12.81 12.68
C LEU A 29 0.99 12.27 11.72
N VAL A 30 0.96 10.97 11.48
CA VAL A 30 1.87 10.28 10.58
C VAL A 30 1.10 9.18 9.87
N ALA A 31 1.34 9.02 8.58
CA ALA A 31 0.83 7.88 7.82
C ALA A 31 1.98 7.21 7.12
N THR A 32 2.07 5.89 7.20
CA THR A 32 3.18 5.14 6.65
C THR A 32 2.67 3.94 5.87
N TRP A 33 3.11 3.81 4.63
CA TRP A 33 2.94 2.58 3.87
C TRP A 33 4.17 1.73 4.02
N GLU A 34 3.99 0.53 4.54
CA GLU A 34 5.04 -0.48 4.59
C GLU A 34 4.81 -1.46 3.45
N ILE A 35 5.79 -1.59 2.58
CA ILE A 35 5.68 -2.37 1.36
C ILE A 35 6.72 -3.47 1.41
N VAL A 36 6.27 -4.72 1.45
CA VAL A 36 7.15 -5.88 1.53
C VAL A 36 6.93 -6.72 0.29
N LEU A 37 7.79 -6.52 -0.69
CA LEU A 37 7.76 -7.30 -1.92
C LEU A 37 8.55 -8.59 -1.70
N ARG A 38 8.24 -9.60 -2.52
CA ARG A 38 8.90 -10.89 -2.40
C ARG A 38 10.40 -10.72 -2.59
N ASP A 39 11.17 -11.30 -1.68
CA ASP A 39 12.64 -11.35 -1.76
C ASP A 39 13.30 -9.98 -1.71
N LYS A 40 12.64 -9.00 -1.13
CA LYS A 40 13.19 -7.66 -1.01
C LYS A 40 13.01 -7.13 0.40
N PRO A 41 13.90 -6.25 0.85
CA PRO A 41 13.72 -5.63 2.15
C PRO A 41 12.50 -4.70 2.14
N PRO A 42 11.92 -4.43 3.31
CA PRO A 42 10.77 -3.54 3.38
C PRO A 42 11.10 -2.15 2.85
N CYS A 43 10.13 -1.58 2.16
CA CYS A 43 10.17 -0.20 1.68
C CYS A 43 9.12 0.58 2.46
N PHE A 44 9.45 1.79 2.87
CA PHE A 44 8.56 2.64 3.63
C PHE A 44 8.36 3.96 2.93
N ARG A 45 7.10 4.39 2.81
CA ARG A 45 6.75 5.74 2.38
C ARG A 45 5.92 6.36 3.48
N ALA A 46 6.36 7.50 3.99
CA ALA A 46 5.71 8.10 5.13
C ALA A 46 5.36 9.56 4.84
N PHE A 47 4.27 10.02 5.47
CA PHE A 47 3.83 11.40 5.41
C PHE A 47 3.69 11.91 6.83
N ARG A 48 4.30 13.07 7.11
CA ARG A 48 4.18 13.75 8.40
C ARG A 48 3.34 15.01 8.24
N ARG A 49 2.33 15.11 9.06
CA ARG A 49 1.42 16.25 8.97
C ARG A 49 2.07 17.55 9.45
N ASP A 50 2.89 17.47 10.49
CA ASP A 50 3.48 18.67 11.08
C ASP A 50 4.41 19.41 10.10
N THR A 51 5.10 18.68 9.25
CA THR A 51 5.99 19.27 8.26
C THR A 51 5.40 19.26 6.86
N ASN A 52 4.29 18.54 6.68
CA ASN A 52 3.64 18.34 5.38
C ASN A 52 4.61 17.75 4.36
N GLN A 53 5.50 16.89 4.83
CA GLN A 53 6.55 16.31 4.00
C GLN A 53 6.43 14.82 3.93
N THR A 54 6.94 14.25 2.84
CA THR A 54 7.00 12.81 2.66
C THR A 54 8.44 12.35 2.69
N THR A 55 8.64 11.12 3.15
CA THR A 55 9.94 10.47 3.14
C THR A 55 9.79 9.09 2.54
N ALA A 56 10.90 8.53 2.09
CA ALA A 56 10.93 7.18 1.55
C ALA A 56 12.21 6.51 2.00
N GLU A 57 12.09 5.23 2.34
CA GLU A 57 13.23 4.43 2.77
C GLU A 57 13.21 3.12 2.02
N ASN A 58 14.29 2.81 1.31
CA ASN A 58 14.44 1.58 0.52
C ASN A 58 13.39 1.45 -0.59
N CYS A 59 12.80 2.56 -1.03
CA CYS A 59 11.80 2.55 -2.08
C CYS A 59 12.46 3.00 -3.38
N THR A 60 12.80 2.04 -4.22
CA THR A 60 13.47 2.33 -5.49
C THR A 60 12.57 2.15 -6.69
N ASP A 61 11.37 1.60 -6.51
CA ASP A 61 10.45 1.37 -7.62
C ASP A 61 9.51 2.56 -7.74
N GLU A 62 9.66 3.30 -8.84
CA GLU A 62 8.88 4.52 -9.05
C GLU A 62 7.45 4.24 -9.49
N ARG A 63 7.09 2.98 -9.69
CA ARG A 63 5.72 2.61 -10.02
C ARG A 63 4.85 2.45 -8.79
N ILE A 64 5.44 2.53 -7.58
CA ILE A 64 4.72 2.46 -6.31
C ILE A 64 4.86 3.82 -5.65
N ILE A 65 3.80 4.63 -5.72
CA ILE A 65 3.86 6.01 -5.25
C ILE A 65 2.55 6.38 -4.56
N TRP A 66 2.53 7.56 -3.94
CA TRP A 66 1.28 8.12 -3.43
C TRP A 66 0.33 8.35 -4.60
N ALA A 67 -0.95 7.98 -4.41
CA ALA A 67 -1.95 8.12 -5.47
C ALA A 67 -2.26 9.58 -5.77
N SER A 68 -2.12 10.45 -4.76
CA SER A 68 -2.29 11.89 -4.93
C SER A 68 -1.51 12.55 -3.80
N ARG A 69 -1.74 13.83 -3.58
CA ARG A 69 -1.07 14.52 -2.47
C ARG A 69 -1.48 13.86 -1.15
N PRO A 70 -0.53 13.42 -0.32
CA PRO A 70 -0.88 12.70 0.92
C PRO A 70 -1.61 13.57 1.93
N ASP A 71 -1.51 14.90 1.86
CA ASP A 71 -2.31 15.76 2.72
C ASP A 71 -3.79 15.72 2.33
N GLU A 72 -4.11 15.18 1.16
CA GLU A 72 -5.48 15.05 0.70
C GLU A 72 -5.97 13.62 0.69
N ASN A 73 -5.09 12.68 0.38
CA ASN A 73 -5.47 11.28 0.23
C ASN A 73 -4.26 10.41 0.52
N LEU A 74 -4.44 9.45 1.42
CA LEU A 74 -3.35 8.58 1.85
C LEU A 74 -3.26 7.29 1.04
N ALA A 75 -3.97 7.18 -0.07
CA ALA A 75 -3.96 5.98 -0.89
C ALA A 75 -2.63 5.81 -1.62
N LEU A 76 -2.28 4.55 -1.88
CA LEU A 76 -1.07 4.19 -2.61
C LEU A 76 -1.45 3.76 -4.02
N LEU A 77 -0.64 4.16 -4.99
CA LEU A 77 -0.85 3.81 -6.40
C LEU A 77 0.28 2.92 -6.89
N ILE A 78 -0.10 1.83 -7.54
CA ILE A 78 0.84 0.95 -8.23
C ILE A 78 0.44 0.94 -9.70
N TYR A 79 1.33 1.48 -10.56
CA TYR A 79 1.01 1.57 -11.98
C TYR A 79 2.26 1.80 -12.80
N PRO A 80 2.45 1.02 -13.87
CA PRO A 80 1.72 -0.20 -14.20
C PRO A 80 2.17 -1.36 -13.32
N VAL A 81 1.23 -2.22 -12.98
CA VAL A 81 1.53 -3.35 -12.09
C VAL A 81 2.42 -4.34 -12.82
N ALA A 82 3.46 -4.80 -12.14
CA ALA A 82 4.38 -5.82 -12.65
C ALA A 82 4.37 -7.03 -11.72
N ILE A 83 4.87 -8.15 -12.24
CA ILE A 83 4.94 -9.38 -11.45
C ILE A 83 5.70 -9.15 -10.14
N THR A 84 6.70 -8.28 -10.17
CA THR A 84 7.51 -7.99 -8.98
C THR A 84 6.75 -7.25 -7.89
N HIS A 85 5.55 -6.79 -8.16
CA HIS A 85 4.75 -6.07 -7.17
C HIS A 85 3.94 -6.97 -6.26
N ASP A 86 4.01 -8.27 -6.47
CA ASP A 86 3.39 -9.25 -5.58
C ASP A 86 3.98 -9.09 -4.19
N GLY A 87 3.13 -8.98 -3.18
CA GLY A 87 3.62 -8.80 -1.83
C GLY A 87 2.57 -8.24 -0.89
N ASN A 88 3.05 -7.70 0.24
CA ASN A 88 2.18 -7.19 1.29
C ASN A 88 2.35 -5.68 1.43
N TYR A 89 1.23 -4.99 1.52
CA TYR A 89 1.19 -3.53 1.58
C TYR A 89 0.34 -3.14 2.78
N THR A 90 0.94 -2.49 3.77
CA THR A 90 0.24 -2.15 5.00
C THR A 90 0.28 -0.65 5.22
N CYS A 91 -0.90 -0.06 5.42
CA CYS A 91 -1.00 1.35 5.78
C CYS A 91 -1.14 1.45 7.29
N HIS A 92 -0.22 2.19 7.92
CA HIS A 92 -0.23 2.48 9.34
C HIS A 92 -0.53 3.96 9.53
N ILE A 93 -1.53 4.28 10.34
CA ILE A 93 -1.88 5.67 10.59
C ILE A 93 -1.82 5.92 12.10
N VAL A 94 -1.07 6.94 12.49
CA VAL A 94 -1.04 7.43 13.86
C VAL A 94 -1.87 8.70 13.91
N THR A 95 -2.87 8.71 14.79
CA THR A 95 -3.74 9.87 14.94
C THR A 95 -3.80 10.29 16.39
N LEU A 96 -4.45 11.44 16.64
CA LEU A 96 -4.70 11.90 18.00
C LEU A 96 -5.61 10.95 18.77
N ASP A 97 -6.40 10.14 18.09
CA ASP A 97 -7.39 9.27 18.69
C ASP A 97 -6.92 7.82 18.78
N GLY A 98 -5.75 7.50 18.27
CA GLY A 98 -5.21 6.15 18.29
C GLY A 98 -4.52 5.78 17.01
N ASN A 99 -4.11 4.53 16.93
CA ASN A 99 -3.40 4.01 15.77
C ASN A 99 -4.30 3.05 15.01
N PHE A 100 -4.22 3.12 13.67
CA PHE A 100 -5.01 2.27 12.81
C PHE A 100 -4.12 1.67 11.74
N GLN A 101 -4.48 0.48 11.28
CA GLN A 101 -3.74 -0.12 10.18
C GLN A 101 -4.63 -1.02 9.37
N HIS A 102 -4.26 -1.20 8.11
CA HIS A 102 -4.91 -2.14 7.23
C HIS A 102 -3.87 -2.66 6.24
N GLY A 103 -3.85 -3.99 6.06
CA GLY A 103 -2.91 -4.64 5.18
C GLY A 103 -3.59 -5.20 3.95
N TYR A 104 -2.86 -5.19 2.84
CA TYR A 104 -3.28 -5.80 1.59
C TYR A 104 -2.26 -6.84 1.19
N HIS A 105 -2.75 -8.01 0.80
CA HIS A 105 -1.92 -8.99 0.13
C HIS A 105 -2.22 -8.88 -1.36
N LEU A 106 -1.25 -8.43 -2.13
CA LEU A 106 -1.44 -8.23 -3.56
C LEU A 106 -0.84 -9.41 -4.31
N GLN A 107 -1.68 -10.07 -5.08
CA GLN A 107 -1.27 -11.16 -5.95
C GLN A 107 -1.35 -10.67 -7.38
N VAL A 108 -0.24 -10.75 -8.10
CA VAL A 108 -0.19 -10.26 -9.47
C VAL A 108 -0.29 -11.44 -10.41
N LEU A 109 -1.21 -11.35 -11.36
CA LEU A 109 -1.49 -12.42 -12.30
C LEU A 109 -1.03 -12.04 -13.68
N GLY A 110 -0.39 -12.98 -14.37
CA GLY A 110 -0.11 -12.82 -15.78
C GLY A 110 -1.37 -13.03 -16.58
N LYS A 111 -1.28 -12.77 -17.88
CA LYS A 111 -2.46 -12.85 -18.75
C LYS A 111 -3.08 -14.23 -18.79
N GLU A 112 -2.26 -15.26 -18.64
CA GLU A 112 -2.76 -16.63 -18.79
C GLU A 112 -3.01 -17.32 -17.47
N HIS A 113 -2.87 -16.59 -16.38
CA HIS A 113 -3.12 -17.18 -15.08
C HIS A 113 -4.58 -17.14 -14.76
N HIS A 114 -5.07 -18.20 -14.15
CA HIS A 114 -6.38 -18.17 -13.56
C HIS A 114 -6.32 -17.45 -12.25
N MET A 115 -7.39 -16.79 -11.90
CA MET A 115 -7.49 -16.18 -10.61
C MET A 115 -7.46 -17.24 -9.54
N LEU A 116 -6.54 -17.10 -8.61
CA LEU A 116 -6.45 -18.00 -7.49
C LEU A 116 -7.27 -17.45 -6.34
N GLN A 117 -7.99 -18.31 -5.71
CA GLN A 117 -8.74 -17.92 -4.56
C GLN A 117 -7.90 -18.03 -3.33
N CYS A 118 -8.31 -17.31 -2.30
CA CYS A 118 -7.68 -17.40 -1.02
C CYS A 118 -8.09 -18.71 -0.37
N PHE A 119 -7.15 -19.61 -0.11
CA PHE A 119 -7.47 -20.89 0.48
C PHE A 119 -6.45 -21.31 1.50
N ARG A 120 -6.03 -20.42 2.32
CA ARG A 120 -5.24 -20.91 3.43
C ARG A 120 -5.33 -20.02 4.63
#